data_348f922fe12b871f98364dad3ac6291e
#
_entry.id   348f922fe12b871f98364dad3ac6291e
#
_cell.length_a   1.000
_cell.length_b   1.000
_cell.length_c   1.000
_cell.angle_alpha   90.00
_cell.angle_beta   90.00
_cell.angle_gamma   90.00
#
_symmetry.space_group_name_H-M   'P 1'
#
loop_
_entity.id
_entity.type
_entity.pdbx_description
1 polymer ?
#
loop_
_entity_poly.entity_id
_entity_poly.type
_entity_poly.pdbx_seq_one_letter_code
_entity_poly.pdbx_strand_id
1 'polypeptide(L)'
;MKRYRLIGAAIGLAVALFIAGVAAARPLSHERIVAGDYALTLGWLEEPPVVGLKNAALVEVATTSDDQPVEGAEGTLTAQILFGGKAKELLLRPLEEQPGSYAGDFIPTRRGTYTLKLGGTLNGQAIDITNEIEEVGSVDSLTFPEPQADLQAALNTLQSDLSTTRIFAIVGAALGMIGLVLAGIALGRSRK
;
A
#
# COMPACT_ATOMS: atom_id res chain seq x y z
N MET A 1 -10.86 -52.29 -15.33
CA MET A 1 -9.81 -51.85 -14.40
C MET A 1 -8.75 -50.88 -14.98
N LYS A 2 -8.38 -50.91 -16.27
CA LYS A 2 -7.41 -49.98 -16.86
C LYS A 2 -7.88 -48.49 -16.94
N ARG A 3 -9.16 -48.23 -17.15
CA ARG A 3 -9.70 -46.85 -17.32
C ARG A 3 -9.65 -46.00 -16.01
N TYR A 4 -9.85 -46.60 -14.84
CA TYR A 4 -9.78 -45.87 -13.56
C TYR A 4 -8.35 -45.50 -13.16
N ARG A 5 -7.34 -46.26 -13.63
CA ARG A 5 -5.92 -45.94 -13.38
C ARG A 5 -5.46 -44.71 -14.18
N LEU A 6 -6.00 -44.51 -15.40
CA LEU A 6 -5.68 -43.34 -16.20
C LEU A 6 -6.34 -42.07 -15.69
N ILE A 7 -7.56 -42.16 -15.17
CA ILE A 7 -8.29 -41.02 -14.55
C ILE A 7 -7.59 -40.59 -13.26
N GLY A 8 -7.17 -41.53 -12.41
CA GLY A 8 -6.43 -41.23 -11.18
C GLY A 8 -5.07 -40.58 -11.45
N ALA A 9 -4.36 -41.01 -12.51
CA ALA A 9 -3.08 -40.41 -12.89
C ALA A 9 -3.26 -38.98 -13.46
N ALA A 10 -4.33 -38.72 -14.23
CA ALA A 10 -4.63 -37.39 -14.76
C ALA A 10 -5.02 -36.39 -13.67
N ILE A 11 -5.81 -36.81 -12.68
CA ILE A 11 -6.18 -35.98 -11.52
C ILE A 11 -4.96 -35.69 -10.65
N GLY A 12 -4.10 -36.68 -10.39
CA GLY A 12 -2.87 -36.49 -9.65
C GLY A 12 -1.90 -35.50 -10.32
N LEU A 13 -1.77 -35.55 -11.65
CA LEU A 13 -0.94 -34.64 -12.41
C LEU A 13 -1.52 -33.21 -12.42
N ALA A 14 -2.85 -33.05 -12.51
CA ALA A 14 -3.51 -31.74 -12.44
C ALA A 14 -3.37 -31.08 -11.06
N VAL A 15 -3.47 -31.85 -9.99
CA VAL A 15 -3.25 -31.34 -8.62
C VAL A 15 -1.79 -30.97 -8.39
N ALA A 16 -0.84 -31.75 -8.89
CA ALA A 16 0.58 -31.44 -8.81
C ALA A 16 0.97 -30.17 -9.59
N LEU A 17 0.37 -29.94 -10.78
CA LEU A 17 0.54 -28.71 -11.55
C LEU A 17 -0.10 -27.49 -10.89
N PHE A 18 -1.21 -27.66 -10.16
CA PHE A 18 -1.84 -26.57 -9.43
C PHE A 18 -1.03 -26.12 -8.19
N ILE A 19 -0.37 -27.07 -7.52
CA ILE A 19 0.51 -26.80 -6.36
C ILE A 19 1.83 -26.13 -6.80
N ALA A 20 2.35 -26.47 -8.01
CA ALA A 20 3.55 -25.84 -8.54
C ALA A 20 3.36 -24.39 -9.01
N GLY A 21 2.10 -23.93 -9.17
CA GLY A 21 1.76 -22.57 -9.62
C GLY A 21 1.66 -21.52 -8.51
N VAL A 22 1.75 -21.90 -7.23
CA VAL A 22 1.90 -20.96 -6.13
C VAL A 22 3.39 -20.58 -6.04
N ALA A 23 3.87 -19.78 -7.01
CA ALA A 23 5.09 -19.03 -6.80
C ALA A 23 4.87 -18.20 -5.55
N ALA A 24 5.51 -18.56 -4.45
CA ALA A 24 5.59 -17.74 -3.27
C ALA A 24 6.14 -16.39 -3.74
N ALA A 25 5.29 -15.35 -3.73
CA ALA A 25 5.76 -13.98 -3.83
C ALA A 25 6.79 -13.83 -2.69
N ARG A 26 8.07 -13.83 -3.05
CA ARG A 26 9.11 -13.48 -2.09
C ARG A 26 8.79 -12.06 -1.66
N PRO A 27 8.73 -11.76 -0.37
CA PRO A 27 8.75 -10.37 0.05
C PRO A 27 9.97 -9.76 -0.64
N LEU A 28 9.77 -8.64 -1.33
CA LEU A 28 10.83 -7.80 -1.89
C LEU A 28 11.54 -7.14 -0.70
N SER A 29 12.29 -7.94 0.04
CA SER A 29 13.19 -7.47 1.08
C SER A 29 14.45 -6.99 0.36
N HIS A 30 14.77 -5.74 0.45
CA HIS A 30 16.01 -5.08 0.04
C HIS A 30 16.63 -5.65 -1.25
N GLU A 31 16.25 -5.10 -2.39
CA GLU A 31 16.81 -5.53 -3.67
C GLU A 31 18.20 -4.93 -3.88
N ARG A 32 19.19 -5.80 -4.12
CA ARG A 32 20.55 -5.41 -4.44
C ARG A 32 20.70 -5.21 -5.96
N ILE A 33 20.98 -3.99 -6.36
CA ILE A 33 21.13 -3.58 -7.75
C ILE A 33 22.61 -3.25 -8.02
N VAL A 34 23.16 -3.85 -9.06
CA VAL A 34 24.55 -3.58 -9.47
C VAL A 34 24.57 -2.49 -10.54
N ALA A 35 25.35 -1.43 -10.28
CA ALA A 35 25.58 -0.33 -11.19
C ALA A 35 27.10 -0.12 -11.32
N GLY A 36 27.71 -0.76 -12.33
CA GLY A 36 29.15 -0.75 -12.55
C GLY A 36 29.95 -1.29 -11.36
N ASP A 37 30.80 -0.46 -10.77
CA ASP A 37 31.66 -0.85 -9.64
C ASP A 37 30.93 -0.80 -8.28
N TYR A 38 29.64 -0.43 -8.27
CA TYR A 38 28.85 -0.27 -7.06
C TYR A 38 27.65 -1.21 -7.04
N ALA A 39 27.33 -1.68 -5.85
CA ALA A 39 26.09 -2.37 -5.52
C ALA A 39 25.27 -1.49 -4.57
N LEU A 40 24.02 -1.25 -4.94
CA LEU A 40 23.09 -0.46 -4.14
C LEU A 40 21.97 -1.36 -3.66
N THR A 41 21.70 -1.34 -2.35
CA THR A 41 20.56 -2.05 -1.74
C THR A 41 19.51 -1.01 -1.36
N LEU A 42 18.29 -1.19 -1.84
CA LEU A 42 17.19 -0.24 -1.65
C LEU A 42 16.07 -0.90 -0.84
N GLY A 43 15.52 -0.15 0.11
CA GLY A 43 14.43 -0.63 0.96
C GLY A 43 13.86 0.43 1.88
N TRP A 44 13.28 -0.01 2.98
CA TRP A 44 12.82 0.82 4.08
C TRP A 44 13.77 0.72 5.26
N LEU A 45 13.93 1.81 6.00
CA LEU A 45 14.73 1.81 7.24
C LEU A 45 14.05 1.03 8.35
N GLU A 46 12.72 1.23 8.48
CA GLU A 46 11.91 0.53 9.47
C GLU A 46 10.94 -0.41 8.74
N GLU A 47 10.97 -1.71 9.07
CA GLU A 47 10.12 -2.74 8.50
C GLU A 47 9.26 -3.44 9.55
N PRO A 48 8.01 -3.76 9.23
CA PRO A 48 7.30 -3.46 7.99
C PRO A 48 6.90 -1.98 7.89
N PRO A 49 6.95 -1.37 6.68
CA PRO A 49 6.53 0.01 6.51
C PRO A 49 5.01 0.14 6.64
N VAL A 50 4.53 1.13 7.39
CA VAL A 50 3.09 1.38 7.60
C VAL A 50 2.73 2.85 7.39
N VAL A 51 1.50 3.10 6.94
CA VAL A 51 1.01 4.46 6.71
C VAL A 51 0.95 5.27 8.00
N GLY A 52 1.28 6.57 7.90
CA GLY A 52 1.13 7.54 8.99
C GLY A 52 2.27 7.54 9.99
N LEU A 53 3.20 6.59 9.96
CA LEU A 53 4.39 6.60 10.79
C LEU A 53 5.58 7.16 10.03
N LYS A 54 6.45 7.88 10.75
CA LYS A 54 7.72 8.33 10.19
C LYS A 54 8.57 7.11 9.84
N ASN A 55 9.12 7.12 8.64
CA ASN A 55 10.06 6.11 8.15
C ASN A 55 11.08 6.79 7.24
N ALA A 56 11.97 6.04 6.65
CA ALA A 56 12.91 6.53 5.65
C ALA A 56 13.06 5.50 4.51
N ALA A 57 13.34 6.00 3.32
CA ALA A 57 13.92 5.18 2.27
C ALA A 57 15.37 4.89 2.64
N LEU A 58 15.74 3.62 2.71
CA LEU A 58 17.09 3.14 2.96
C LEU A 58 17.83 2.96 1.63
N VAL A 59 19.06 3.46 1.57
CA VAL A 59 19.98 3.28 0.46
C VAL A 59 21.32 2.84 1.05
N GLU A 60 21.70 1.60 0.78
CA GLU A 60 23.03 1.10 1.13
C GLU A 60 23.90 1.07 -0.12
N VAL A 61 25.12 1.55 -0.02
CA VAL A 61 26.08 1.63 -1.13
C VAL A 61 27.37 0.92 -0.74
N ALA A 62 27.74 -0.07 -1.54
CA ALA A 62 28.99 -0.81 -1.38
C ALA A 62 29.68 -0.99 -2.73
N THR A 63 30.98 -1.25 -2.71
CA THR A 63 31.71 -1.70 -3.89
C THR A 63 31.32 -3.13 -4.27
N THR A 64 31.35 -3.45 -5.58
CA THR A 64 31.06 -4.82 -6.04
C THR A 64 32.22 -5.79 -5.84
N SER A 65 33.44 -5.29 -5.71
CA SER A 65 34.66 -6.10 -5.64
C SER A 65 34.86 -6.79 -4.30
N ASP A 66 34.57 -6.08 -3.20
CA ASP A 66 34.92 -6.50 -1.84
C ASP A 66 33.87 -6.10 -0.79
N ASP A 67 32.68 -5.67 -1.23
CA ASP A 67 31.55 -5.24 -0.40
C ASP A 67 31.92 -4.13 0.60
N GLN A 68 32.93 -3.29 0.30
CA GLN A 68 33.28 -2.18 1.17
C GLN A 68 32.22 -1.08 1.11
N PRO A 69 31.81 -0.53 2.25
CA PRO A 69 30.86 0.57 2.29
C PRO A 69 31.43 1.83 1.60
N VAL A 70 30.57 2.54 0.88
CA VAL A 70 30.93 3.79 0.21
C VAL A 70 30.35 4.95 1.00
N GLU A 71 31.21 5.73 1.63
CA GLU A 71 30.83 6.90 2.41
C GLU A 71 30.77 8.17 1.55
N GLY A 72 30.01 9.18 2.01
CA GLY A 72 29.89 10.49 1.34
C GLY A 72 28.97 10.51 0.13
N ALA A 73 28.23 9.41 -0.12
CA ALA A 73 27.30 9.32 -1.26
C ALA A 73 26.11 10.30 -1.15
N GLU A 74 25.75 10.74 0.06
CA GLU A 74 24.71 11.76 0.29
C GLU A 74 25.01 13.11 -0.37
N GLY A 75 26.29 13.41 -0.59
CA GLY A 75 26.73 14.64 -1.27
C GLY A 75 26.67 14.59 -2.79
N THR A 76 26.52 13.40 -3.38
CA THR A 76 26.62 13.19 -4.83
C THR A 76 25.43 12.44 -5.43
N LEU A 77 24.64 11.74 -4.60
CA LEU A 77 23.40 11.10 -5.00
C LEU A 77 22.18 11.99 -4.69
N THR A 78 21.22 11.94 -5.56
CA THR A 78 19.87 12.48 -5.36
C THR A 78 18.88 11.33 -5.24
N ALA A 79 17.93 11.45 -4.32
CA ALA A 79 16.90 10.46 -4.10
C ALA A 79 15.51 11.08 -4.27
N GLN A 80 14.61 10.36 -4.91
CA GLN A 80 13.20 10.73 -5.03
C GLN A 80 12.33 9.52 -4.72
N ILE A 81 11.30 9.74 -3.91
CA ILE A 81 10.25 8.74 -3.68
C ILE A 81 9.03 9.08 -4.53
N LEU A 82 8.49 8.09 -5.23
CA LEU A 82 7.38 8.23 -6.15
C LEU A 82 6.19 7.37 -5.69
N PHE A 83 4.97 7.93 -5.82
CA PHE A 83 3.73 7.20 -5.59
C PHE A 83 2.57 7.84 -6.37
N GLY A 84 1.82 7.06 -7.14
CA GLY A 84 0.62 7.51 -7.84
C GLY A 84 0.86 8.71 -8.77
N GLY A 85 1.98 8.73 -9.50
CA GLY A 85 2.37 9.80 -10.41
C GLY A 85 2.91 11.06 -9.73
N LYS A 86 3.09 11.06 -8.40
CA LYS A 86 3.73 12.16 -7.64
C LYS A 86 5.15 11.75 -7.25
N ALA A 87 6.03 12.73 -7.19
CA ALA A 87 7.41 12.56 -6.73
C ALA A 87 7.69 13.54 -5.59
N LYS A 88 8.51 13.10 -4.63
CA LYS A 88 9.06 13.92 -3.55
C LYS A 88 10.56 13.68 -3.49
N GLU A 89 11.34 14.75 -3.53
CA GLU A 89 12.77 14.70 -3.27
C GLU A 89 13.03 14.38 -1.80
N LEU A 90 14.01 13.50 -1.56
CA LEU A 90 14.46 13.10 -0.23
C LEU A 90 15.89 13.60 -0.02
N LEU A 91 16.11 14.24 1.11
CA LEU A 91 17.45 14.58 1.56
C LEU A 91 18.07 13.34 2.21
N LEU A 92 19.09 12.78 1.58
CA LEU A 92 19.83 11.66 2.14
C LEU A 92 20.70 12.13 3.31
N ARG A 93 20.66 11.40 4.41
CA ARG A 93 21.57 11.57 5.55
C ARG A 93 22.28 10.26 5.83
N PRO A 94 23.56 10.26 6.19
CA PRO A 94 24.28 9.06 6.59
C PRO A 94 23.70 8.49 7.90
N LEU A 95 23.81 7.17 8.06
CA LEU A 95 23.52 6.48 9.31
C LEU A 95 24.83 6.29 10.08
N GLU A 96 24.93 6.89 11.28
CA GLU A 96 26.19 6.98 12.05
C GLU A 96 26.80 5.62 12.40
N GLU A 97 25.95 4.61 12.66
CA GLU A 97 26.40 3.26 13.07
C GLU A 97 26.50 2.28 11.89
N GLN A 98 26.20 2.72 10.67
CA GLN A 98 26.15 1.88 9.47
C GLN A 98 26.83 2.58 8.30
N PRO A 99 28.19 2.53 8.21
CA PRO A 99 28.93 3.12 7.10
C PRO A 99 28.40 2.67 5.74
N GLY A 100 28.29 3.60 4.79
CA GLY A 100 27.74 3.33 3.46
C GLY A 100 26.20 3.24 3.40
N SER A 101 25.52 3.45 4.53
CA SER A 101 24.04 3.44 4.58
C SER A 101 23.50 4.86 4.76
N TYR A 102 22.44 5.16 4.00
CA TYR A 102 21.81 6.48 3.93
C TYR A 102 20.31 6.37 4.09
N ALA A 103 19.71 7.34 4.77
CA ALA A 103 18.27 7.39 4.99
C ALA A 103 17.69 8.69 4.44
N GLY A 104 16.61 8.59 3.66
CA GLY A 104 15.79 9.70 3.23
C GLY A 104 14.45 9.71 3.97
N ASP A 105 14.33 10.60 4.98
CA ASP A 105 13.18 10.62 5.90
C ASP A 105 11.89 11.12 5.24
N PHE A 106 10.76 10.43 5.46
CA PHE A 106 9.43 10.89 5.12
C PHE A 106 8.34 10.09 5.86
N ILE A 107 7.08 10.49 5.68
CA ILE A 107 5.92 9.76 6.20
C ILE A 107 5.10 9.26 5.02
N PRO A 108 5.00 7.94 4.79
CA PRO A 108 4.12 7.39 3.78
C PRO A 108 2.65 7.60 4.20
N THR A 109 1.85 8.24 3.35
CA THR A 109 0.44 8.57 3.65
C THR A 109 -0.57 7.69 2.91
N ARG A 110 -0.10 6.78 2.09
CA ARG A 110 -0.93 5.83 1.31
C ARG A 110 -0.35 4.43 1.42
N ARG A 111 -1.22 3.43 1.45
CA ARG A 111 -0.84 2.02 1.30
C ARG A 111 -0.50 1.72 -0.15
N GLY A 112 0.35 0.72 -0.36
CA GLY A 112 0.76 0.26 -1.68
C GLY A 112 2.25 0.42 -1.92
N THR A 113 2.70 0.04 -3.11
CA THR A 113 4.10 0.02 -3.51
C THR A 113 4.58 1.43 -3.86
N TYR A 114 5.70 1.83 -3.27
CA TYR A 114 6.42 3.06 -3.58
C TYR A 114 7.61 2.74 -4.48
N THR A 115 8.00 3.69 -5.30
CA THR A 115 9.18 3.58 -6.16
C THR A 115 10.25 4.55 -5.69
N LEU A 116 11.46 4.06 -5.44
CA LEU A 116 12.63 4.87 -5.14
C LEU A 116 13.45 5.09 -6.42
N LYS A 117 13.71 6.34 -6.74
CA LYS A 117 14.59 6.74 -7.83
C LYS A 117 15.83 7.39 -7.28
N LEU A 118 16.99 6.88 -7.68
CA LEU A 118 18.32 7.43 -7.38
C LEU A 118 18.95 7.95 -8.65
N GLY A 119 19.55 9.13 -8.57
CA GLY A 119 20.34 9.72 -9.64
C GLY A 119 21.61 10.34 -9.08
N GLY A 120 22.56 10.70 -9.94
CA GLY A 120 23.79 11.36 -9.53
C GLY A 120 25.05 10.60 -9.91
N THR A 121 26.09 10.70 -9.09
CA THR A 121 27.37 10.04 -9.37
C THR A 121 28.00 9.48 -8.10
N LEU A 122 28.74 8.37 -8.25
CA LEU A 122 29.62 7.81 -7.22
C LEU A 122 31.04 7.77 -7.80
N ASN A 123 31.93 8.56 -7.22
CA ASN A 123 33.32 8.72 -7.69
C ASN A 123 33.44 8.93 -9.22
N GLY A 124 32.50 9.72 -9.78
CA GLY A 124 32.47 10.03 -11.23
C GLY A 124 31.70 9.02 -12.09
N GLN A 125 31.26 7.87 -11.55
CA GLN A 125 30.39 6.93 -12.24
C GLN A 125 28.93 7.36 -12.11
N ALA A 126 28.23 7.47 -13.23
CA ALA A 126 26.82 7.84 -13.25
C ALA A 126 25.94 6.75 -12.64
N ILE A 127 25.00 7.15 -11.80
CA ILE A 127 23.96 6.31 -11.17
C ILE A 127 22.62 6.83 -11.65
N ASP A 128 21.80 5.93 -12.19
CA ASP A 128 20.40 6.16 -12.55
C ASP A 128 19.63 4.86 -12.32
N ILE A 129 19.01 4.74 -11.16
CA ILE A 129 18.31 3.54 -10.70
C ILE A 129 16.89 3.93 -10.36
N THR A 130 15.94 3.11 -10.79
CA THR A 130 14.54 3.23 -10.41
C THR A 130 14.06 1.84 -10.00
N ASN A 131 13.62 1.70 -8.75
CA ASN A 131 13.20 0.43 -8.19
C ASN A 131 12.01 0.56 -7.27
N GLU A 132 11.12 -0.44 -7.29
CA GLU A 132 10.03 -0.56 -6.33
C GLU A 132 10.56 -1.08 -5.00
N ILE A 133 10.11 -0.49 -3.91
CA ILE A 133 10.42 -0.94 -2.55
C ILE A 133 9.20 -1.58 -1.92
N GLU A 134 9.39 -2.29 -0.80
CA GLU A 134 8.33 -3.06 -0.14
C GLU A 134 7.03 -2.28 0.06
N GLU A 135 5.90 -2.98 -0.03
CA GLU A 135 4.57 -2.38 0.06
C GLU A 135 4.29 -1.81 1.46
N VAL A 136 3.85 -0.55 1.50
CA VAL A 136 3.39 0.11 2.73
C VAL A 136 2.03 -0.44 3.15
N GLY A 137 2.00 -1.05 4.31
CA GLY A 137 0.82 -1.67 4.91
C GLY A 137 -0.05 -0.70 5.72
N SER A 138 -1.07 -1.27 6.39
CA SER A 138 -1.88 -0.58 7.39
C SER A 138 -1.18 -0.60 8.75
N VAL A 139 -1.32 0.49 9.51
CA VAL A 139 -0.89 0.53 10.92
C VAL A 139 -1.62 -0.50 11.78
N ASP A 140 -2.81 -0.94 11.37
CA ASP A 140 -3.61 -1.92 12.10
C ASP A 140 -2.85 -3.25 12.31
N SER A 141 -1.93 -3.60 11.40
CA SER A 141 -1.09 -4.80 11.53
C SER A 141 -0.12 -4.77 12.72
N LEU A 142 0.17 -3.59 13.23
CA LEU A 142 1.08 -3.37 14.36
C LEU A 142 0.38 -2.90 15.64
N THR A 143 -0.95 -2.64 15.59
CA THR A 143 -1.71 -2.16 16.74
C THR A 143 -2.04 -3.28 17.73
N PHE A 144 -1.82 -3.00 19.03
CA PHE A 144 -2.23 -3.89 20.13
C PHE A 144 -2.69 -3.05 21.34
N PRO A 145 -3.82 -3.37 22.00
CA PRO A 145 -4.82 -4.34 21.54
C PRO A 145 -5.42 -3.91 20.20
N GLU A 146 -5.94 -4.86 19.44
CA GLU A 146 -6.57 -4.57 18.14
C GLU A 146 -7.60 -3.44 18.30
N PRO A 147 -7.66 -2.47 17.33
CA PRO A 147 -8.67 -1.43 17.35
C PRO A 147 -10.03 -2.09 17.45
N GLN A 148 -10.75 -1.76 18.52
CA GLN A 148 -11.93 -2.52 18.91
C GLN A 148 -12.95 -2.55 17.77
N ALA A 149 -13.53 -3.72 17.54
CA ALA A 149 -14.70 -3.94 16.69
C ALA A 149 -15.87 -2.99 17.02
N ASP A 150 -15.84 -2.37 18.21
CA ASP A 150 -16.79 -1.39 18.71
C ASP A 150 -16.91 -0.15 17.82
N LEU A 151 -15.81 0.36 17.24
CA LEU A 151 -15.87 1.51 16.33
C LEU A 151 -16.54 1.13 15.02
N GLN A 152 -16.21 -0.06 14.49
CA GLN A 152 -16.84 -0.59 13.27
C GLN A 152 -18.32 -0.89 13.51
N ALA A 153 -18.66 -1.45 14.66
CA ALA A 153 -20.05 -1.68 15.08
C ALA A 153 -20.80 -0.36 15.23
N ALA A 154 -20.18 0.66 15.84
CA ALA A 154 -20.77 1.99 15.97
C ALA A 154 -21.00 2.65 14.60
N LEU A 155 -20.05 2.56 13.67
CA LEU A 155 -20.21 3.06 12.31
C LEU A 155 -21.33 2.33 11.55
N ASN A 156 -21.41 1.01 11.67
CA ASN A 156 -22.47 0.23 11.07
C ASN A 156 -23.86 0.58 11.65
N THR A 157 -23.94 0.82 12.96
CA THR A 157 -25.18 1.26 13.63
C THR A 157 -25.59 2.63 13.12
N LEU A 158 -24.67 3.60 13.06
CA LEU A 158 -24.97 4.93 12.51
C LEU A 158 -25.43 4.88 11.05
N GLN A 159 -24.83 4.03 10.22
CA GLN A 159 -25.26 3.85 8.82
C GLN A 159 -26.67 3.25 8.74
N SER A 160 -26.99 2.25 9.57
CA SER A 160 -28.33 1.66 9.62
C SER A 160 -29.38 2.65 10.08
N ASP A 161 -29.08 3.46 11.08
CA ASP A 161 -29.98 4.50 11.59
C ASP A 161 -30.25 5.58 10.55
N LEU A 162 -29.21 6.01 9.81
CA LEU A 162 -29.36 6.97 8.72
C LEU A 162 -30.22 6.39 7.58
N SER A 163 -30.07 5.12 7.23
CA SER A 163 -30.86 4.47 6.18
C SER A 163 -32.33 4.35 6.60
N THR A 164 -32.57 3.97 7.85
CA THR A 164 -33.91 3.87 8.43
C THR A 164 -34.61 5.22 8.47
N THR A 165 -33.92 6.27 8.93
CA THR A 165 -34.44 7.65 8.95
C THR A 165 -34.79 8.14 7.54
N ARG A 166 -33.99 7.83 6.52
CA ARG A 166 -34.30 8.17 5.13
C ARG A 166 -35.56 7.50 4.62
N ILE A 167 -35.76 6.22 4.93
CA ILE A 167 -36.98 5.49 4.56
C ILE A 167 -38.21 6.15 5.18
N PHE A 168 -38.18 6.44 6.49
CA PHE A 168 -39.29 7.13 7.18
C PHE A 168 -39.57 8.52 6.60
N ALA A 169 -38.53 9.28 6.26
CA ALA A 169 -38.70 10.59 5.63
C ALA A 169 -39.37 10.49 4.25
N ILE A 170 -38.98 9.53 3.42
CA ILE A 170 -39.59 9.32 2.11
C ILE A 170 -41.05 8.87 2.23
N VAL A 171 -41.34 7.93 3.11
CA VAL A 171 -42.73 7.43 3.38
C VAL A 171 -43.56 8.56 3.92
N GLY A 172 -43.08 9.32 4.89
CA GLY A 172 -43.78 10.48 5.46
C GLY A 172 -44.09 11.55 4.41
N ALA A 173 -43.14 11.87 3.54
CA ALA A 173 -43.35 12.81 2.44
C ALA A 173 -44.40 12.32 1.44
N ALA A 174 -44.40 11.02 1.10
CA ALA A 174 -45.39 10.43 0.20
C ALA A 174 -46.79 10.48 0.80
N LEU A 175 -46.93 10.11 2.08
CA LEU A 175 -48.23 10.16 2.77
C LEU A 175 -48.71 11.63 2.92
N GLY A 176 -47.83 12.56 3.19
CA GLY A 176 -48.15 13.98 3.26
C GLY A 176 -48.67 14.53 1.92
N MET A 177 -48.07 14.15 0.80
CA MET A 177 -48.57 14.52 -0.55
C MET A 177 -49.95 13.92 -0.83
N ILE A 178 -50.18 12.67 -0.48
CA ILE A 178 -51.50 12.03 -0.66
C ILE A 178 -52.53 12.77 0.18
N GLY A 179 -52.23 13.11 1.43
CA GLY A 179 -53.09 13.89 2.32
C GLY A 179 -53.48 15.25 1.75
N LEU A 180 -52.51 15.97 1.18
CA LEU A 180 -52.77 17.27 0.54
C LEU A 180 -53.67 17.15 -0.68
N VAL A 181 -53.49 16.13 -1.51
CA VAL A 181 -54.36 15.86 -2.67
C VAL A 181 -55.80 15.57 -2.24
N LEU A 182 -55.96 14.71 -1.24
CA LEU A 182 -57.29 14.36 -0.71
C LEU A 182 -58.01 15.58 -0.09
N ALA A 183 -57.28 16.39 0.67
CA ALA A 183 -57.82 17.64 1.23
C ALA A 183 -58.26 18.62 0.14
N GLY A 184 -57.45 18.78 -0.92
CA GLY A 184 -57.79 19.58 -2.06
C GLY A 184 -59.10 19.13 -2.77
N ILE A 185 -59.26 17.82 -2.96
CA ILE A 185 -60.49 17.21 -3.54
C ILE A 185 -61.69 17.48 -2.64
N ALA A 186 -61.56 17.28 -1.30
CA ALA A 186 -62.63 17.48 -0.35
C ALA A 186 -63.13 18.97 -0.34
N LEU A 187 -62.21 19.91 -0.31
CA LEU A 187 -62.50 21.35 -0.39
C LEU A 187 -63.16 21.77 -1.72
N GLY A 188 -62.72 21.16 -2.82
CA GLY A 188 -63.33 21.40 -4.12
C GLY A 188 -64.80 20.90 -4.25
N ARG A 189 -65.12 19.82 -3.51
CA ARG A 189 -66.49 19.26 -3.46
C ARG A 189 -67.43 20.03 -2.55
N SER A 190 -66.93 20.67 -1.51
CA SER A 190 -67.76 21.46 -0.55
C SER A 190 -68.21 22.84 -1.08
N ARG A 191 -67.67 23.26 -2.24
CA ARG A 191 -67.99 24.56 -2.87
C ARG A 191 -69.01 24.44 -4.00
N LYS A 192 -69.56 23.25 -4.25
CA LYS A 192 -70.69 23.02 -5.14
C LYS A 192 -71.94 22.70 -4.31
#